data_5198bb0379f1724a66826ccd1587ec83
#
_entry.id   5198bb0379f1724a66826ccd1587ec83
#
_cell.length_a   1.000
_cell.length_b   1.000
_cell.length_c   1.000
_cell.angle_alpha   90.00
_cell.angle_beta   90.00
_cell.angle_gamma   90.00
#
_symmetry.space_group_name_H-M   'P 1'
#
loop_
_entity.id
_entity.type
_entity.pdbx_description
1 polymer ?
#
loop_
_entity_poly.entity_id
_entity_poly.type
_entity_poly.pdbx_seq_one_letter_code
_entity_poly.pdbx_strand_id
1 'polypeptide(L)'
;YQFAQIVRDGLVVDFVGAVDLLRTMKSQVEEKLGFTLTSAASGYPPGVPQAEVRATANVLYGAGLDCTGLIDEPSAANNVLQLKDGAIVDVGGGTTGIAVLKKGKVVYTADEPTGGTHFSLVIAGSTGSTFEEAETLKKEPKEQTWLFPVIRPVMEKVGTIVRRHIAGHKVDKIYLVGGTCS
;
A
#
# COMPACT_ATOMS: atom_id res chain seq x y z
N TYR A 1 -12.58 7.86 3.30
CA TYR A 1 -11.31 8.09 2.58
C TYR A 1 -11.02 9.57 2.55
N GLN A 2 -9.81 9.97 2.95
CA GLN A 2 -9.34 11.34 2.84
C GLN A 2 -8.11 11.32 1.94
N PHE A 3 -8.15 12.08 0.84
CA PHE A 3 -7.01 12.21 -0.07
C PHE A 3 -6.06 13.29 0.48
N ALA A 4 -4.80 12.95 0.68
CA ALA A 4 -3.77 13.89 1.10
C ALA A 4 -2.40 13.47 0.54
N GLN A 5 -1.61 14.46 0.08
CA GLN A 5 -0.26 14.23 -0.43
C GLN A 5 0.81 14.35 0.66
N ILE A 6 0.54 13.80 1.83
CA ILE A 6 1.44 13.82 3.00
C ILE A 6 2.34 12.58 3.08
N VAL A 7 1.93 11.52 2.39
CA VAL A 7 2.70 10.28 2.21
C VAL A 7 2.87 10.05 0.72
N ARG A 8 4.09 9.79 0.29
CA ARG A 8 4.43 9.49 -1.10
C ARG A 8 5.25 8.22 -1.14
N ASP A 9 4.79 7.25 -1.94
CA ASP A 9 5.45 5.95 -2.09
C ASP A 9 5.73 5.27 -0.72
N GLY A 10 4.76 5.41 0.22
CA GLY A 10 4.86 4.88 1.58
C GLY A 10 5.75 5.66 2.55
N LEU A 11 6.36 6.76 2.10
CA LEU A 11 7.22 7.61 2.93
C LEU A 11 6.51 8.89 3.34
N VAL A 12 6.75 9.32 4.59
CA VAL A 12 6.20 10.57 5.11
C VAL A 12 6.98 11.75 4.51
N VAL A 13 6.34 12.52 3.62
CA VAL A 13 6.94 13.69 2.95
C VAL A 13 6.53 15.01 3.59
N ASP A 14 5.41 15.03 4.31
CA ASP A 14 4.95 16.15 5.15
C ASP A 14 4.61 15.62 6.54
N PHE A 15 5.54 15.76 7.47
CA PHE A 15 5.38 15.27 8.83
C PHE A 15 4.25 15.97 9.58
N VAL A 16 4.16 17.29 9.48
CA VAL A 16 3.14 18.08 10.19
C VAL A 16 1.76 17.74 9.64
N GLY A 17 1.60 17.73 8.33
CA GLY A 17 0.35 17.34 7.67
C GLY A 17 -0.06 15.91 8.00
N ALA A 18 0.90 14.98 8.10
CA ALA A 18 0.63 13.60 8.49
C ALA A 18 0.09 13.48 9.92
N VAL A 19 0.70 14.21 10.85
CA VAL A 19 0.25 14.27 12.26
C VAL A 19 -1.16 14.85 12.35
N ASP A 20 -1.44 15.95 11.68
CA ASP A 20 -2.73 16.63 11.74
C ASP A 20 -3.85 15.80 11.08
N LEU A 21 -3.54 15.14 9.95
CA LEU A 21 -4.47 14.20 9.33
C LEU A 21 -4.78 13.03 10.27
N LEU A 22 -3.77 12.44 10.88
CA LEU A 22 -3.95 11.31 11.79
C LEU A 22 -4.75 11.71 13.03
N ARG A 23 -4.54 12.91 13.59
CA ARG A 23 -5.37 13.47 14.67
C ARG A 23 -6.84 13.57 14.25
N THR A 24 -7.08 14.08 13.05
CA THR A 24 -8.44 14.19 12.50
C THR A 24 -9.10 12.82 12.37
N MET A 25 -8.38 11.86 11.79
CA MET A 25 -8.87 10.48 11.65
C MET A 25 -9.13 9.82 13.01
N LYS A 26 -8.21 10.01 13.97
CA LYS A 26 -8.36 9.54 15.36
C LYS A 26 -9.64 10.06 15.97
N SER A 27 -9.87 11.38 15.94
CA SER A 27 -11.07 12.01 16.49
C SER A 27 -12.36 11.47 15.86
N GLN A 28 -12.38 11.28 14.53
CA GLN A 28 -13.53 10.72 13.83
C GLN A 28 -13.83 9.27 14.23
N VAL A 29 -12.78 8.48 14.49
CA VAL A 29 -12.94 7.08 14.96
C VAL A 29 -13.40 7.06 16.42
N GLU A 30 -12.81 7.89 17.28
CA GLU A 30 -13.19 8.01 18.69
C GLU A 30 -14.66 8.44 18.85
N GLU A 31 -15.12 9.38 18.04
CA GLU A 31 -16.53 9.80 18.02
C GLU A 31 -17.47 8.62 17.70
N LYS A 32 -17.09 7.78 16.73
CA LYS A 32 -17.89 6.59 16.35
C LYS A 32 -17.85 5.49 17.40
N LEU A 33 -16.70 5.30 18.06
CA LEU A 33 -16.49 4.23 19.04
C LEU A 33 -16.98 4.61 20.45
N GLY A 34 -17.05 5.90 20.78
CA GLY A 34 -17.44 6.40 22.09
C GLY A 34 -16.35 6.25 23.17
N PHE A 35 -15.09 6.01 22.79
CA PHE A 35 -13.95 5.94 23.71
C PHE A 35 -12.67 6.48 23.06
N THR A 36 -11.70 6.86 23.91
CA THR A 36 -10.41 7.41 23.48
C THR A 36 -9.46 6.31 23.03
N LEU A 37 -8.82 6.52 21.91
CA LEU A 37 -7.75 5.66 21.39
C LEU A 37 -6.40 6.13 21.94
N THR A 38 -5.64 5.23 22.56
CA THR A 38 -4.36 5.53 23.19
C THR A 38 -3.17 4.94 22.45
N SER A 39 -3.40 3.95 21.57
CA SER A 39 -2.33 3.23 20.87
C SER A 39 -2.73 2.84 19.46
N ALA A 40 -1.71 2.65 18.61
CA ALA A 40 -1.87 2.15 17.26
C ALA A 40 -0.64 1.36 16.79
N ALA A 41 -0.84 0.50 15.80
CA ALA A 41 0.24 -0.09 15.01
C ALA A 41 0.20 0.52 13.60
N SER A 42 1.33 0.48 12.88
CA SER A 42 1.41 0.96 11.50
C SER A 42 2.20 0.01 10.61
N GLY A 43 1.82 -0.04 9.33
CA GLY A 43 2.60 -0.65 8.27
C GLY A 43 3.61 0.32 7.68
N TYR A 44 4.62 -0.21 7.02
CA TYR A 44 5.57 0.53 6.20
C TYR A 44 6.02 -0.32 5.01
N PRO A 45 6.43 0.30 3.87
CA PRO A 45 6.93 -0.45 2.72
C PRO A 45 8.19 -1.25 3.06
N PRO A 46 8.38 -2.44 2.48
CA PRO A 46 9.58 -3.22 2.72
C PRO A 46 10.83 -2.53 2.16
N GLY A 47 11.96 -2.72 2.83
CA GLY A 47 13.25 -2.21 2.36
C GLY A 47 13.52 -0.72 2.63
N VAL A 48 12.60 -0.01 3.29
CA VAL A 48 12.83 1.39 3.65
C VAL A 48 13.88 1.56 4.76
N PRO A 49 14.66 2.66 4.76
CA PRO A 49 15.62 2.95 5.82
C PRO A 49 14.97 3.04 7.20
N GLN A 50 15.70 2.65 8.24
CA GLN A 50 15.23 2.71 9.63
C GLN A 50 14.82 4.13 10.08
N ALA A 51 15.37 5.17 9.47
CA ALA A 51 14.96 6.54 9.73
C ALA A 51 13.51 6.80 9.33
N GLU A 52 13.09 6.28 8.17
CA GLU A 52 11.72 6.40 7.66
C GLU A 52 10.73 5.58 8.49
N VAL A 53 11.13 4.38 8.90
CA VAL A 53 10.34 3.55 9.81
C VAL A 53 10.10 4.30 11.14
N ARG A 54 11.14 4.97 11.67
CA ARG A 54 10.99 5.82 12.87
C ARG A 54 10.11 7.05 12.62
N ALA A 55 10.18 7.66 11.44
CA ALA A 55 9.31 8.78 11.09
C ALA A 55 7.83 8.37 11.17
N THR A 56 7.49 7.17 10.71
CA THR A 56 6.12 6.62 10.84
C THR A 56 5.70 6.49 12.30
N ALA A 57 6.56 5.96 13.18
CA ALA A 57 6.26 5.92 14.62
C ALA A 57 6.09 7.32 15.23
N ASN A 58 6.93 8.27 14.82
CA ASN A 58 6.85 9.65 15.32
C ASN A 58 5.55 10.34 14.91
N VAL A 59 4.97 10.02 13.75
CA VAL A 59 3.63 10.50 13.36
C VAL A 59 2.58 10.00 14.33
N LEU A 60 2.63 8.72 14.75
CA LEU A 60 1.71 8.18 15.77
C LEU A 60 1.84 8.92 17.09
N TYR A 61 3.07 9.09 17.60
CA TYR A 61 3.32 9.84 18.82
C TYR A 61 2.85 11.31 18.72
N GLY A 62 3.12 11.97 17.59
CA GLY A 62 2.65 13.32 17.32
C GLY A 62 1.13 13.44 17.33
N ALA A 63 0.40 12.40 16.97
CA ALA A 63 -1.06 12.35 17.04
C ALA A 63 -1.60 11.91 18.41
N GLY A 64 -0.74 11.71 19.41
CA GLY A 64 -1.14 11.26 20.75
C GLY A 64 -1.52 9.80 20.82
N LEU A 65 -0.82 8.95 20.03
CA LEU A 65 -0.97 7.49 20.04
C LEU A 65 0.37 6.84 20.36
N ASP A 66 0.39 5.89 21.29
CA ASP A 66 1.54 5.05 21.52
C ASP A 66 1.71 4.05 20.36
N CYS A 67 2.91 3.98 19.80
CA CYS A 67 3.21 3.02 18.74
C CYS A 67 3.44 1.63 19.35
N THR A 68 2.48 0.73 19.19
CA THR A 68 2.54 -0.64 19.71
C THR A 68 3.22 -1.62 18.78
N GLY A 69 3.42 -1.25 17.52
CA GLY A 69 4.11 -2.08 16.55
C GLY A 69 4.29 -1.41 15.21
N LEU A 70 5.40 -1.74 14.57
CA LEU A 70 5.70 -1.40 13.18
C LEU A 70 6.03 -2.69 12.44
N ILE A 71 5.42 -2.89 11.30
CA ILE A 71 5.59 -4.10 10.50
C ILE A 71 5.63 -3.73 9.02
N ASP A 72 6.47 -4.39 8.24
CA ASP A 72 6.39 -4.23 6.79
C ASP A 72 5.07 -4.82 6.24
N GLU A 73 4.54 -4.17 5.21
CA GLU A 73 3.20 -4.47 4.67
C GLU A 73 3.05 -5.93 4.23
N PRO A 74 4.00 -6.57 3.51
CA PRO A 74 3.89 -7.98 3.17
C PRO A 74 3.94 -8.92 4.38
N SER A 75 4.71 -8.59 5.42
CA SER A 75 4.72 -9.35 6.67
C SER A 75 3.40 -9.22 7.42
N ALA A 76 2.80 -8.02 7.43
CA ALA A 76 1.46 -7.81 7.96
C ALA A 76 0.42 -8.66 7.21
N ALA A 77 0.47 -8.68 5.89
CA ALA A 77 -0.38 -9.53 5.07
C ALA A 77 -0.20 -11.02 5.42
N ASN A 78 1.05 -11.46 5.63
CA ASN A 78 1.31 -12.85 6.01
C ASN A 78 0.82 -13.21 7.40
N ASN A 79 0.77 -12.27 8.33
CA ASN A 79 0.17 -12.51 9.65
C ASN A 79 -1.32 -12.88 9.54
N VAL A 80 -2.01 -12.37 8.54
CA VAL A 80 -3.41 -12.72 8.25
C VAL A 80 -3.51 -14.00 7.41
N LEU A 81 -2.71 -14.10 6.35
CA LEU A 81 -2.79 -15.18 5.37
C LEU A 81 -2.17 -16.51 5.87
N GLN A 82 -1.26 -16.44 6.84
CA GLN A 82 -0.60 -17.61 7.46
C GLN A 82 0.08 -18.54 6.42
N LEU A 83 0.68 -17.95 5.40
CA LEU A 83 1.33 -18.69 4.33
C LEU A 83 2.68 -19.25 4.77
N LYS A 84 2.99 -20.46 4.31
CA LYS A 84 4.29 -21.09 4.57
C LYS A 84 5.29 -20.83 3.44
N ASP A 85 4.84 -20.93 2.20
CA ASP A 85 5.68 -20.81 1.01
C ASP A 85 4.94 -20.05 -0.08
N GLY A 86 5.67 -19.30 -0.93
CA GLY A 86 5.11 -18.54 -2.03
C GLY A 86 5.60 -17.09 -2.04
N ALA A 87 4.92 -16.25 -2.79
CA ALA A 87 5.15 -14.81 -2.80
C ALA A 87 3.87 -14.05 -2.48
N ILE A 88 3.98 -13.01 -1.67
CA ILE A 88 2.95 -11.99 -1.48
C ILE A 88 3.33 -10.79 -2.34
N VAL A 89 2.37 -10.30 -3.11
CA VAL A 89 2.51 -9.11 -3.94
C VAL A 89 1.41 -8.13 -3.50
N ASP A 90 1.82 -7.07 -2.85
CA ASP A 90 0.95 -6.00 -2.38
C ASP A 90 0.94 -4.86 -3.39
N VAL A 91 -0.14 -4.75 -4.15
CA VAL A 91 -0.31 -3.64 -5.10
C VAL A 91 -1.08 -2.53 -4.41
N GLY A 92 -0.32 -1.63 -3.79
CA GLY A 92 -0.84 -0.46 -3.09
C GLY A 92 -1.18 0.70 -4.02
N GLY A 93 -1.41 1.87 -3.45
CA GLY A 93 -1.69 3.10 -4.20
C GLY A 93 -0.47 3.62 -4.96
N GLY A 94 0.68 3.72 -4.29
CA GLY A 94 1.93 4.26 -4.86
C GLY A 94 2.90 3.20 -5.34
N THR A 95 3.02 2.10 -4.61
CA THR A 95 4.06 1.08 -4.79
C THR A 95 3.48 -0.32 -4.96
N THR A 96 4.33 -1.24 -5.38
CA THR A 96 4.10 -2.69 -5.34
C THR A 96 5.17 -3.31 -4.44
N GLY A 97 4.74 -3.73 -3.25
CA GLY A 97 5.54 -4.48 -2.31
C GLY A 97 5.57 -5.97 -2.65
N ILE A 98 6.75 -6.60 -2.55
CA ILE A 98 6.92 -8.02 -2.85
C ILE A 98 7.62 -8.68 -1.67
N ALA A 99 7.08 -9.80 -1.19
CA ALA A 99 7.77 -10.66 -0.24
C ALA A 99 7.76 -12.11 -0.70
N VAL A 100 8.89 -12.78 -0.57
CA VAL A 100 8.98 -14.22 -0.76
C VAL A 100 9.07 -14.90 0.59
N LEU A 101 8.21 -15.91 0.78
CA LEU A 101 8.12 -16.69 1.99
C LEU A 101 8.68 -18.09 1.78
N LYS A 102 9.38 -18.58 2.80
CA LYS A 102 9.87 -19.95 2.89
C LYS A 102 9.73 -20.46 4.31
N LYS A 103 9.02 -21.55 4.48
CA LYS A 103 8.72 -22.16 5.80
C LYS A 103 8.13 -21.15 6.79
N GLY A 104 7.22 -20.31 6.34
CA GLY A 104 6.54 -19.29 7.15
C GLY A 104 7.38 -18.05 7.47
N LYS A 105 8.59 -17.93 6.93
CA LYS A 105 9.47 -16.77 7.13
C LYS A 105 9.63 -15.98 5.84
N VAL A 106 9.63 -14.67 5.94
CA VAL A 106 10.02 -13.77 4.85
C VAL A 106 11.52 -13.91 4.63
N VAL A 107 11.92 -14.31 3.41
CA VAL A 107 13.32 -14.52 3.01
C VAL A 107 13.80 -13.50 2.00
N TYR A 108 12.90 -12.76 1.41
CA TYR A 108 13.19 -11.69 0.45
C TYR A 108 12.07 -10.66 0.46
N THR A 109 12.42 -9.39 0.37
CA THR A 109 11.47 -8.29 0.17
C THR A 109 11.99 -7.31 -0.86
N ALA A 110 11.07 -6.67 -1.58
CA ALA A 110 11.34 -5.55 -2.47
C ALA A 110 10.13 -4.63 -2.50
N ASP A 111 10.37 -3.35 -2.84
CA ASP A 111 9.33 -2.39 -3.12
C ASP A 111 9.65 -1.64 -4.40
N GLU A 112 8.65 -1.44 -5.25
CA GLU A 112 8.80 -0.80 -6.55
C GLU A 112 7.77 0.32 -6.70
N PRO A 113 8.17 1.53 -7.15
CA PRO A 113 7.29 2.69 -7.23
C PRO A 113 6.32 2.58 -8.42
N THR A 114 5.48 1.56 -8.41
CA THR A 114 4.42 1.33 -9.40
C THR A 114 3.21 0.74 -8.69
N GLY A 115 2.11 1.45 -8.64
CA GLY A 115 0.89 1.05 -7.95
C GLY A 115 -0.35 1.69 -8.56
N GLY A 116 -1.44 1.76 -7.82
CA GLY A 116 -2.76 2.22 -8.24
C GLY A 116 -2.80 3.61 -8.87
N THR A 117 -1.93 4.52 -8.43
CA THR A 117 -1.76 5.84 -9.01
C THR A 117 -1.41 5.76 -10.50
N HIS A 118 -0.57 4.81 -10.90
CA HIS A 118 -0.19 4.64 -12.30
C HIS A 118 -1.37 4.20 -13.17
N PHE A 119 -2.28 3.39 -12.65
CA PHE A 119 -3.51 3.02 -13.33
C PHE A 119 -4.39 4.26 -13.55
N SER A 120 -4.58 5.09 -12.51
CA SER A 120 -5.39 6.30 -12.60
C SER A 120 -4.78 7.31 -13.58
N LEU A 121 -3.45 7.48 -13.61
CA LEU A 121 -2.77 8.35 -14.57
C LEU A 121 -2.96 7.91 -16.02
N VAL A 122 -2.90 6.60 -16.29
CA VAL A 122 -3.12 6.07 -17.66
C VAL A 122 -4.58 6.24 -18.07
N ILE A 123 -5.53 6.04 -17.16
CA ILE A 123 -6.95 6.30 -17.41
C ILE A 123 -7.16 7.78 -17.71
N ALA A 124 -6.67 8.69 -16.86
CA ALA A 124 -6.78 10.13 -17.05
C ALA A 124 -6.22 10.58 -18.42
N GLY A 125 -5.03 10.09 -18.78
CA GLY A 125 -4.42 10.38 -20.08
C GLY A 125 -5.22 9.85 -21.27
N SER A 126 -5.86 8.68 -21.12
CA SER A 126 -6.68 8.08 -22.17
C SER A 126 -8.04 8.75 -22.36
N THR A 127 -8.64 9.25 -21.27
CA THR A 127 -9.98 9.84 -21.26
C THR A 127 -9.96 11.38 -21.34
N GLY A 128 -8.81 12.00 -21.12
CA GLY A 128 -8.72 13.45 -20.96
C GLY A 128 -9.35 13.98 -19.66
N SER A 129 -9.59 13.09 -18.68
CA SER A 129 -10.19 13.43 -17.38
C SER A 129 -9.13 13.89 -16.35
N THR A 130 -9.60 14.43 -15.23
CA THR A 130 -8.74 14.69 -14.07
C THR A 130 -8.31 13.39 -13.40
N PHE A 131 -7.30 13.47 -12.52
CA PHE A 131 -6.86 12.31 -11.74
C PHE A 131 -7.98 11.77 -10.83
N GLU A 132 -8.74 12.64 -10.20
CA GLU A 132 -9.85 12.31 -9.30
C GLU A 132 -10.99 11.61 -10.03
N GLU A 133 -11.32 12.07 -11.24
CA GLU A 133 -12.31 11.43 -12.10
C GLU A 133 -11.83 10.04 -12.56
N ALA A 134 -10.57 9.92 -12.96
CA ALA A 134 -9.96 8.64 -13.33
C ALA A 134 -9.91 7.65 -12.16
N GLU A 135 -9.63 8.13 -10.94
CA GLU A 135 -9.66 7.32 -9.72
C GLU A 135 -11.07 6.82 -9.41
N THR A 136 -12.09 7.63 -9.68
CA THR A 136 -13.50 7.25 -9.57
C THR A 136 -13.87 6.20 -10.61
N LEU A 137 -13.53 6.44 -11.88
CA LEU A 137 -13.78 5.50 -12.98
C LEU A 137 -13.13 4.13 -12.74
N LYS A 138 -11.89 4.12 -12.25
CA LYS A 138 -11.16 2.90 -11.92
C LYS A 138 -11.90 1.99 -10.95
N LYS A 139 -12.64 2.58 -9.99
CA LYS A 139 -13.37 1.86 -8.94
C LYS A 139 -14.77 1.41 -9.36
N GLU A 140 -15.27 1.87 -10.51
CA GLU A 140 -16.62 1.54 -10.99
C GLU A 140 -16.63 0.18 -11.70
N PRO A 141 -17.32 -0.86 -11.16
CA PRO A 141 -17.30 -2.21 -11.75
C PRO A 141 -17.81 -2.25 -13.20
N LYS A 142 -18.77 -1.41 -13.55
CA LYS A 142 -19.34 -1.34 -14.91
C LYS A 142 -18.35 -0.81 -15.95
N GLU A 143 -17.33 -0.08 -15.53
CA GLU A 143 -16.33 0.53 -16.40
C GLU A 143 -15.13 -0.42 -16.67
N GLN A 144 -14.98 -1.47 -15.89
CA GLN A 144 -13.80 -2.36 -15.95
C GLN A 144 -13.57 -2.99 -17.32
N THR A 145 -14.65 -3.36 -18.03
CA THR A 145 -14.51 -4.04 -19.33
C THR A 145 -13.82 -3.17 -20.38
N TRP A 146 -14.18 -1.90 -20.48
CA TRP A 146 -13.56 -1.01 -21.46
C TRP A 146 -12.26 -0.40 -20.94
N LEU A 147 -12.09 -0.26 -19.63
CA LEU A 147 -10.85 0.19 -19.02
C LEU A 147 -9.73 -0.84 -19.13
N PHE A 148 -10.05 -2.13 -19.19
CA PHE A 148 -9.04 -3.19 -19.21
C PHE A 148 -7.96 -3.00 -20.28
N PRO A 149 -8.25 -2.76 -21.57
CA PRO A 149 -7.21 -2.51 -22.57
C PRO A 149 -6.38 -1.26 -22.27
N VAL A 150 -6.95 -0.25 -21.61
CA VAL A 150 -6.25 1.00 -21.21
C VAL A 150 -5.24 0.73 -20.11
N ILE A 151 -5.62 -0.03 -19.08
CA ILE A 151 -4.76 -0.31 -17.90
C ILE A 151 -3.83 -1.50 -18.09
N ARG A 152 -4.08 -2.35 -19.07
CA ARG A 152 -3.31 -3.56 -19.34
C ARG A 152 -1.78 -3.34 -19.40
N PRO A 153 -1.24 -2.28 -20.04
CA PRO A 153 0.21 -2.04 -20.05
C PRO A 153 0.79 -1.86 -18.65
N VAL A 154 0.05 -1.23 -17.72
CA VAL A 154 0.48 -1.06 -16.33
C VAL A 154 0.43 -2.41 -15.60
N MET A 155 -0.61 -3.21 -15.83
CA MET A 155 -0.70 -4.57 -15.27
C MET A 155 0.47 -5.45 -15.75
N GLU A 156 0.81 -5.40 -17.03
CA GLU A 156 1.94 -6.13 -17.60
C GLU A 156 3.28 -5.65 -17.05
N LYS A 157 3.42 -4.34 -16.79
CA LYS A 157 4.58 -3.76 -16.09
C LYS A 157 4.70 -4.34 -14.67
N VAL A 158 3.62 -4.33 -13.89
CA VAL A 158 3.59 -4.94 -12.54
C VAL A 158 3.97 -6.42 -12.61
N GLY A 159 3.38 -7.17 -13.54
CA GLY A 159 3.72 -8.58 -13.75
C GLY A 159 5.19 -8.81 -14.09
N THR A 160 5.81 -7.90 -14.86
CA THR A 160 7.24 -7.95 -15.20
C THR A 160 8.12 -7.65 -13.98
N ILE A 161 7.73 -6.66 -13.17
CA ILE A 161 8.38 -6.32 -11.90
C ILE A 161 8.38 -7.54 -10.98
N VAL A 162 7.19 -8.12 -10.74
CA VAL A 162 7.04 -9.31 -9.88
C VAL A 162 7.93 -10.46 -10.38
N ARG A 163 7.87 -10.77 -11.67
CA ARG A 163 8.68 -11.84 -12.27
C ARG A 163 10.18 -11.62 -12.04
N ARG A 164 10.67 -10.39 -12.19
CA ARG A 164 12.08 -10.05 -11.97
C ARG A 164 12.51 -10.34 -10.53
N HIS A 165 11.69 -9.96 -9.55
CA HIS A 165 12.02 -10.12 -8.13
C HIS A 165 11.91 -11.57 -7.63
N ILE A 166 11.00 -12.37 -8.19
CA ILE A 166 10.85 -13.77 -7.78
C ILE A 166 11.75 -14.75 -8.57
N ALA A 167 12.41 -14.32 -9.65
CA ALA A 167 13.18 -15.20 -10.55
C ALA A 167 14.29 -16.00 -9.86
N GLY A 168 14.90 -15.45 -8.80
CA GLY A 168 15.94 -16.14 -8.00
C GLY A 168 15.37 -17.06 -6.90
N HIS A 169 14.05 -17.20 -6.80
CA HIS A 169 13.39 -17.92 -5.73
C HIS A 169 12.49 -19.01 -6.28
N LYS A 170 12.37 -20.12 -5.55
CA LYS A 170 11.38 -21.16 -5.88
C LYS A 170 10.02 -20.69 -5.35
N VAL A 171 9.21 -20.14 -6.25
CA VAL A 171 7.86 -19.63 -5.98
C VAL A 171 6.87 -20.37 -6.85
N ASP A 172 5.99 -21.15 -6.25
CA ASP A 172 4.96 -21.94 -6.96
C ASP A 172 3.59 -21.22 -6.93
N LYS A 173 3.40 -20.27 -6.00
CA LYS A 173 2.15 -19.52 -5.83
C LYS A 173 2.43 -18.05 -5.52
N ILE A 174 1.62 -17.18 -6.11
CA ILE A 174 1.62 -15.74 -5.86
C ILE A 174 0.26 -15.39 -5.26
N TYR A 175 0.27 -14.62 -4.18
CA TYR A 175 -0.90 -14.09 -3.50
C TYR A 175 -0.92 -12.59 -3.70
N LEU A 176 -1.96 -12.11 -4.38
CA LEU A 176 -2.15 -10.69 -4.61
C LEU A 176 -2.96 -10.10 -3.46
N VAL A 177 -2.46 -9.00 -2.91
CA VAL A 177 -3.09 -8.21 -1.86
C VAL A 177 -2.99 -6.72 -2.22
N GLY A 178 -3.58 -5.86 -1.39
CA GLY A 178 -3.58 -4.42 -1.63
C GLY A 178 -4.84 -3.93 -2.33
N GLY A 179 -5.17 -2.67 -2.10
CA GLY A 179 -6.40 -2.06 -2.59
C GLY A 179 -6.52 -1.94 -4.12
N THR A 180 -5.42 -2.08 -4.84
CA THR A 180 -5.42 -2.02 -6.32
C THR A 180 -5.75 -3.39 -6.96
N CYS A 181 -5.76 -4.46 -6.16
CA CYS A 181 -6.09 -5.82 -6.65
C CYS A 181 -7.58 -6.17 -6.59
N SER A 182 -8.42 -5.27 -6.04
CA SER A 182 -9.86 -5.47 -5.83
C SER A 182 -10.72 -4.82 -6.92
#